data_380714c3e5725ddbd71244d8f020224f
#
_entry.id   380714c3e5725ddbd71244d8f020224f
#
_cell.length_a   1.000
_cell.length_b   1.000
_cell.length_c   1.000
_cell.angle_alpha   90.00
_cell.angle_beta   90.00
_cell.angle_gamma   90.00
#
_symmetry.space_group_name_H-M   'P 1'
#
loop_
_entity.id
_entity.type
_entity.pdbx_description
1 polymer ?
#
loop_
_entity_poly.entity_id
_entity_poly.type
_entity_poly.pdbx_seq_one_letter_code
_entity_poly.pdbx_strand_id
1 'polypeptide(L)'
;MDSSNDPIDVRREAYTETDQPIRLAGSVLGAKRHVCAFFHSPDEEYRVLLPFIKEGFDRSEKAFHIVDPKLREKHLNRLASAGIDVPDAERGGRFELRNWADAYLRDGHFDQDRMLALIQEVLDDGKQQGFPLTRLVAHMEWALEDFPGVDDLVEYETRLNYILPRYKDPVI
;
A
#
# COMPACT_ATOMS: atom_id res chain seq x y z
N MET A 1 39.34 30.98 20.58
CA MET A 1 39.01 29.56 20.19
C MET A 1 37.56 29.38 20.54
N ASP A 2 36.76 29.69 19.59
CA ASP A 2 35.30 29.70 19.74
C ASP A 2 34.75 28.48 19.00
N SER A 3 34.21 27.52 19.75
CA SER A 3 33.62 26.30 19.21
C SER A 3 32.12 26.48 19.22
N SER A 4 31.60 27.06 18.15
CA SER A 4 30.17 27.09 17.87
C SER A 4 29.68 25.70 17.51
N ASN A 5 29.04 25.04 18.45
CA ASN A 5 28.28 23.81 18.27
C ASN A 5 26.89 24.24 17.78
N ASP A 6 26.67 24.25 16.46
CA ASP A 6 25.34 24.44 15.90
C ASP A 6 24.54 23.14 16.10
N PRO A 7 23.38 23.19 16.78
CA PRO A 7 22.51 22.04 16.86
C PRO A 7 21.82 21.85 15.51
N ILE A 8 21.90 20.63 14.98
CA ILE A 8 21.16 20.19 13.80
C ILE A 8 19.68 20.46 14.03
N ASP A 9 19.18 21.48 13.36
CA ASP A 9 17.75 21.83 13.33
C ASP A 9 17.00 20.71 12.57
N VAL A 10 16.57 19.69 13.30
CA VAL A 10 15.61 18.72 12.82
C VAL A 10 14.27 19.46 12.72
N ARG A 11 14.03 20.09 11.57
CA ARG A 11 12.72 20.67 11.25
C ARG A 11 11.68 19.57 11.39
N ARG A 12 10.94 19.60 12.49
CA ARG A 12 9.64 18.95 12.60
C ARG A 12 8.76 19.61 11.54
N GLU A 13 8.59 18.95 10.39
CA GLU A 13 7.55 19.34 9.45
C GLU A 13 6.24 19.34 10.21
N ALA A 14 5.67 20.52 10.39
CA ALA A 14 4.39 20.70 11.06
C ALA A 14 3.32 19.99 10.23
N TYR A 15 2.79 18.89 10.76
CA TYR A 15 1.59 18.27 10.23
C TYR A 15 0.48 19.33 10.24
N THR A 16 -0.09 19.62 9.08
CA THR A 16 -1.32 20.42 9.04
C THR A 16 -2.42 19.63 9.75
N GLU A 17 -3.26 20.29 10.52
CA GLU A 17 -4.31 19.74 11.39
C GLU A 17 -5.31 18.79 10.70
N THR A 18 -5.22 18.66 9.37
CA THR A 18 -6.07 17.79 8.53
C THR A 18 -5.50 16.41 8.26
N ASP A 19 -4.20 16.13 8.50
CA ASP A 19 -3.58 14.83 8.23
C ASP A 19 -3.63 13.96 9.50
N GLN A 20 -4.69 13.14 9.62
CA GLN A 20 -4.71 12.14 10.69
C GLN A 20 -3.56 11.14 10.52
N PRO A 21 -2.85 10.78 11.61
CA PRO A 21 -1.70 9.88 11.52
C PRO A 21 -2.14 8.49 11.05
N ILE A 22 -1.44 7.94 10.05
CA ILE A 22 -1.65 6.58 9.56
C ILE A 22 -0.80 5.64 10.42
N ARG A 23 -1.41 4.58 10.95
CA ARG A 23 -0.72 3.61 11.80
C ARG A 23 -0.49 2.28 11.09
N LEU A 24 0.73 1.75 11.24
CA LEU A 24 1.10 0.42 10.79
C LEU A 24 2.00 -0.23 11.85
N ALA A 25 1.72 -1.47 12.25
CA ALA A 25 2.50 -2.23 13.22
C ALA A 25 2.78 -1.48 14.53
N GLY A 26 1.81 -0.69 15.02
CA GLY A 26 1.94 0.11 16.24
C GLY A 26 2.71 1.42 16.10
N SER A 27 3.28 1.71 14.92
CA SER A 27 4.00 2.95 14.61
C SER A 27 3.18 3.88 13.73
N VAL A 28 3.51 5.17 13.75
CA VAL A 28 2.96 6.17 12.82
C VAL A 28 3.84 6.25 11.59
N LEU A 29 3.25 6.13 10.41
CA LEU A 29 3.93 6.37 9.15
C LEU A 29 4.19 7.88 8.98
N GLY A 30 5.44 8.22 8.68
CA GLY A 30 5.86 9.60 8.40
C GLY A 30 5.50 10.08 6.99
N ALA A 31 6.31 10.99 6.46
CA ALA A 31 6.14 11.51 5.10
C ALA A 31 6.40 10.44 4.03
N LYS A 32 7.30 9.49 4.31
CA LYS A 32 7.53 8.31 3.44
C LYS A 32 6.58 7.20 3.88
N ARG A 33 5.72 6.77 2.96
CA ARG A 33 4.62 5.84 3.23
C ARG A 33 4.68 4.58 2.35
N HIS A 34 5.85 4.27 1.81
CA HIS A 34 6.16 3.01 1.13
C HIS A 34 6.86 2.08 2.11
N VAL A 35 6.29 0.90 2.31
CA VAL A 35 6.78 -0.09 3.27
C VAL A 35 6.81 -1.47 2.64
N CYS A 36 7.99 -2.08 2.54
CA CYS A 36 8.12 -3.51 2.27
C CYS A 36 8.04 -4.26 3.61
N ALA A 37 7.07 -5.14 3.74
CA ALA A 37 6.82 -5.92 4.94
C ALA A 37 7.06 -7.41 4.68
N PHE A 38 7.77 -8.07 5.61
CA PHE A 38 8.03 -9.51 5.56
C PHE A 38 7.39 -10.17 6.78
N PHE A 39 6.63 -11.23 6.54
CA PHE A 39 5.88 -11.96 7.56
C PHE A 39 6.27 -13.42 7.59
N HIS A 40 6.30 -14.02 8.78
CA HIS A 40 6.60 -15.44 8.96
C HIS A 40 5.38 -16.34 8.68
N SER A 41 4.19 -15.76 8.69
CA SER A 41 2.96 -16.49 8.43
C SER A 41 1.81 -15.57 7.99
N PRO A 42 0.80 -16.11 7.29
CA PRO A 42 -0.41 -15.35 6.97
C PRO A 42 -1.16 -14.81 8.20
N ASP A 43 -1.08 -15.49 9.34
CA ASP A 43 -1.74 -15.01 10.57
C ASP A 43 -1.00 -13.80 11.17
N GLU A 44 0.33 -13.77 11.06
CA GLU A 44 1.11 -12.59 11.43
C GLU A 44 0.82 -11.42 10.51
N GLU A 45 0.81 -11.65 9.21
CA GLU A 45 0.49 -10.66 8.20
C GLU A 45 -0.85 -9.97 8.49
N TYR A 46 -1.93 -10.74 8.61
CA TYR A 46 -3.25 -10.16 8.89
C TYR A 46 -3.36 -9.52 10.27
N ARG A 47 -2.63 -10.01 11.27
CA ARG A 47 -2.56 -9.34 12.57
C ARG A 47 -1.99 -7.92 12.46
N VAL A 48 -1.06 -7.70 11.54
CA VAL A 48 -0.43 -6.39 11.29
C VAL A 48 -1.27 -5.54 10.32
N LEU A 49 -1.73 -6.13 9.21
CA LEU A 49 -2.39 -5.39 8.14
C LEU A 49 -3.87 -5.08 8.42
N LEU A 50 -4.62 -5.96 9.09
CA LEU A 50 -6.05 -5.71 9.33
C LEU A 50 -6.34 -4.41 10.07
N PRO A 51 -5.63 -4.04 11.16
CA PRO A 51 -5.83 -2.75 11.80
C PRO A 51 -5.58 -1.57 10.86
N PHE A 52 -4.55 -1.65 10.03
CA PHE A 52 -4.23 -0.63 9.02
C PHE A 52 -5.33 -0.53 7.96
N ILE A 53 -5.79 -1.65 7.42
CA ILE A 53 -6.86 -1.71 6.42
C ILE A 53 -8.16 -1.15 7.01
N LYS A 54 -8.56 -1.66 8.19
CA LYS A 54 -9.78 -1.24 8.86
C LYS A 54 -9.79 0.25 9.17
N GLU A 55 -8.68 0.81 9.66
CA GLU A 55 -8.54 2.25 9.89
C GLU A 55 -8.85 3.05 8.62
N GLY A 56 -8.42 2.59 7.44
CA GLY A 56 -8.74 3.21 6.16
C GLY A 56 -10.24 3.21 5.86
N PHE A 57 -10.91 2.08 6.04
CA PHE A 57 -12.37 1.99 5.87
C PHE A 57 -13.13 2.89 6.85
N ASP A 58 -12.71 2.94 8.11
CA ASP A 58 -13.32 3.78 9.14
C ASP A 58 -13.18 5.28 8.82
N ARG A 59 -12.18 5.64 8.02
CA ARG A 59 -11.92 7.02 7.55
C ARG A 59 -12.46 7.33 6.15
N SER A 60 -13.21 6.42 5.57
CA SER A 60 -13.73 6.55 4.19
C SER A 60 -12.64 6.70 3.14
N GLU A 61 -11.46 6.13 3.38
CA GLU A 61 -10.37 6.03 2.42
C GLU A 61 -10.63 4.88 1.45
N LYS A 62 -10.06 4.94 0.23
CA LYS A 62 -10.13 3.85 -0.74
C LYS A 62 -9.12 2.77 -0.35
N ALA A 63 -9.51 1.51 -0.49
CA ALA A 63 -8.61 0.37 -0.37
C ALA A 63 -8.41 -0.29 -1.75
N PHE A 64 -7.15 -0.42 -2.16
CA PHE A 64 -6.77 -1.14 -3.37
C PHE A 64 -5.82 -2.28 -2.99
N HIS A 65 -6.26 -3.52 -3.21
CA HIS A 65 -5.47 -4.68 -2.84
C HIS A 65 -5.12 -5.55 -4.06
N ILE A 66 -3.91 -6.11 -4.04
CA ILE A 66 -3.46 -7.11 -5.00
C ILE A 66 -3.11 -8.37 -4.22
N VAL A 67 -3.70 -9.51 -4.58
CA VAL A 67 -3.53 -10.77 -3.84
C VAL A 67 -3.27 -11.94 -4.78
N ASP A 68 -2.73 -13.03 -4.24
CA ASP A 68 -2.72 -14.33 -4.91
C ASP A 68 -4.16 -14.75 -5.23
N PRO A 69 -4.46 -15.13 -6.48
CA PRO A 69 -5.78 -15.66 -6.85
C PRO A 69 -6.25 -16.81 -5.94
N LYS A 70 -5.32 -17.66 -5.48
CA LYS A 70 -5.61 -18.78 -4.57
C LYS A 70 -6.01 -18.34 -3.18
N LEU A 71 -5.59 -17.14 -2.77
CA LEU A 71 -5.86 -16.58 -1.44
C LEU A 71 -7.02 -15.57 -1.43
N ARG A 72 -7.58 -15.25 -2.60
CA ARG A 72 -8.64 -14.24 -2.75
C ARG A 72 -9.80 -14.42 -1.77
N GLU A 73 -10.36 -15.61 -1.73
CA GLU A 73 -11.51 -15.92 -0.84
C GLU A 73 -11.12 -15.78 0.63
N LYS A 74 -9.95 -16.29 1.01
CA LYS A 74 -9.43 -16.18 2.37
C LYS A 74 -9.21 -14.72 2.77
N HIS A 75 -8.69 -13.90 1.85
CA HIS A 75 -8.51 -12.47 2.05
C HIS A 75 -9.84 -11.77 2.33
N LEU A 76 -10.84 -11.97 1.48
CA LEU A 76 -12.18 -11.40 1.65
C LEU A 76 -12.83 -11.83 2.97
N ASN A 77 -12.70 -13.09 3.35
CA ASN A 77 -13.20 -13.61 4.62
C ASN A 77 -12.52 -12.95 5.84
N ARG A 78 -11.23 -12.67 5.76
CA ARG A 78 -10.49 -11.95 6.80
C ARG A 78 -10.99 -10.50 6.96
N LEU A 79 -11.24 -9.80 5.83
CA LEU A 79 -11.81 -8.45 5.86
C LEU A 79 -13.23 -8.45 6.46
N ALA A 80 -14.09 -9.37 6.02
CA ALA A 80 -15.44 -9.50 6.55
C ALA A 80 -15.44 -9.82 8.05
N SER A 81 -14.55 -10.71 8.50
CA SER A 81 -14.38 -11.05 9.92
C SER A 81 -13.91 -9.86 10.78
N ALA A 82 -13.24 -8.89 10.18
CA ALA A 82 -12.85 -7.64 10.83
C ALA A 82 -13.99 -6.59 10.83
N GLY A 83 -15.17 -6.94 10.34
CA GLY A 83 -16.35 -6.07 10.31
C GLY A 83 -16.40 -5.12 9.11
N ILE A 84 -15.66 -5.42 8.04
CA ILE A 84 -15.72 -4.66 6.79
C ILE A 84 -16.83 -5.26 5.91
N ASP A 85 -17.81 -4.43 5.53
CA ASP A 85 -18.84 -4.80 4.53
C ASP A 85 -18.22 -4.72 3.13
N VAL A 86 -17.56 -5.83 2.73
CA VAL A 86 -16.85 -5.92 1.45
C VAL A 86 -17.80 -5.67 0.27
N PRO A 87 -19.00 -6.31 0.18
CA PRO A 87 -19.91 -6.04 -0.93
C PRO A 87 -20.35 -4.59 -1.05
N ASP A 88 -20.58 -3.91 0.08
CA ASP A 88 -20.92 -2.48 0.07
C ASP A 88 -19.74 -1.62 -0.35
N ALA A 89 -18.56 -1.92 0.12
CA ALA A 89 -17.32 -1.21 -0.22
C ALA A 89 -16.99 -1.34 -1.71
N GLU A 90 -17.18 -2.53 -2.31
CA GLU A 90 -17.00 -2.75 -3.75
C GLU A 90 -18.03 -1.95 -4.57
N ARG A 91 -19.32 -2.03 -4.22
CA ARG A 91 -20.38 -1.24 -4.91
C ARG A 91 -20.14 0.26 -4.83
N GLY A 92 -19.63 0.73 -3.70
CA GLY A 92 -19.32 2.15 -3.48
C GLY A 92 -17.99 2.60 -4.05
N GLY A 93 -17.23 1.73 -4.73
CA GLY A 93 -15.91 2.04 -5.28
C GLY A 93 -14.83 2.27 -4.21
N ARG A 94 -15.14 2.01 -2.94
CA ARG A 94 -14.19 2.14 -1.82
C ARG A 94 -13.21 0.98 -1.70
N PHE A 95 -13.51 -0.15 -2.32
CA PHE A 95 -12.66 -1.33 -2.32
C PHE A 95 -12.50 -1.88 -3.72
N GLU A 96 -11.27 -2.13 -4.11
CA GLU A 96 -10.91 -2.80 -5.35
C GLU A 96 -9.89 -3.91 -5.04
N LEU A 97 -10.17 -5.11 -5.52
CA LEU A 97 -9.31 -6.27 -5.34
C LEU A 97 -8.92 -6.87 -6.69
N ARG A 98 -7.63 -6.83 -6.99
CA ARG A 98 -7.05 -7.48 -8.19
C ARG A 98 -6.26 -8.73 -7.80
N ASN A 99 -6.19 -9.67 -8.71
CA ASN A 99 -5.25 -10.78 -8.61
C ASN A 99 -3.88 -10.32 -9.15
N TRP A 100 -2.81 -10.90 -8.64
CA TRP A 100 -1.47 -10.59 -9.14
C TRP A 100 -1.29 -10.91 -10.64
N ALA A 101 -1.99 -11.96 -11.16
CA ALA A 101 -1.99 -12.31 -12.58
C ALA A 101 -2.56 -11.19 -13.48
N ASP A 102 -3.49 -10.39 -12.94
CA ASP A 102 -4.12 -9.27 -13.66
C ASP A 102 -3.36 -7.94 -13.45
N ALA A 103 -2.43 -7.90 -12.50
CA ALA A 103 -1.62 -6.74 -12.15
C ALA A 103 -0.13 -6.97 -12.50
N TYR A 104 0.59 -7.65 -11.60
CA TYR A 104 2.04 -7.86 -11.73
C TYR A 104 2.44 -8.74 -12.91
N LEU A 105 1.70 -9.83 -13.14
CA LEU A 105 2.04 -10.88 -14.10
C LEU A 105 1.12 -10.91 -15.32
N ARG A 106 0.62 -9.76 -15.72
CA ARG A 106 -0.18 -9.66 -16.94
C ARG A 106 0.64 -10.15 -18.12
N ASP A 107 0.03 -11.01 -18.94
CA ASP A 107 0.68 -11.71 -20.05
C ASP A 107 1.81 -12.68 -19.60
N GLY A 108 1.80 -13.11 -18.34
CA GLY A 108 2.70 -14.13 -17.81
C GLY A 108 4.12 -13.65 -17.47
N HIS A 109 4.38 -12.35 -17.46
CA HIS A 109 5.66 -11.78 -17.06
C HIS A 109 5.49 -10.49 -16.26
N PHE A 110 6.46 -10.19 -15.42
CA PHE A 110 6.54 -8.92 -14.71
C PHE A 110 7.11 -7.83 -15.63
N ASP A 111 6.43 -6.68 -15.65
CA ASP A 111 6.85 -5.49 -16.39
C ASP A 111 6.78 -4.30 -15.43
N GLN A 112 7.95 -3.80 -15.04
CA GLN A 112 8.07 -2.72 -14.06
C GLN A 112 7.45 -1.41 -14.53
N ASP A 113 7.53 -1.06 -15.82
CA ASP A 113 6.98 0.19 -16.35
C ASP A 113 5.44 0.16 -16.32
N ARG A 114 4.86 -0.97 -16.70
CA ARG A 114 3.42 -1.19 -16.65
C ARG A 114 2.90 -1.16 -15.21
N MET A 115 3.65 -1.75 -14.28
CA MET A 115 3.25 -1.78 -12.88
C MET A 115 3.34 -0.38 -12.25
N LEU A 116 4.39 0.39 -12.55
CA LEU A 116 4.51 1.78 -12.11
C LEU A 116 3.36 2.64 -12.64
N ALA A 117 2.99 2.45 -13.91
CA ALA A 117 1.84 3.15 -14.50
C ALA A 117 0.52 2.78 -13.80
N LEU A 118 0.31 1.49 -13.50
CA LEU A 118 -0.87 1.03 -12.77
C LEU A 118 -0.98 1.66 -11.38
N ILE A 119 0.12 1.71 -10.61
CA ILE A 119 0.12 2.32 -9.28
C ILE A 119 -0.26 3.80 -9.38
N GLN A 120 0.32 4.54 -10.32
CA GLN A 120 -0.02 5.96 -10.52
C GLN A 120 -1.49 6.14 -10.91
N GLU A 121 -2.00 5.35 -11.86
CA GLU A 121 -3.40 5.35 -12.28
C GLU A 121 -4.34 5.14 -11.08
N VAL A 122 -4.08 4.12 -10.26
CA VAL A 122 -4.90 3.79 -9.08
C VAL A 122 -4.92 4.93 -8.06
N LEU A 123 -3.78 5.57 -7.81
CA LEU A 123 -3.69 6.67 -6.85
C LEU A 123 -4.36 7.95 -7.40
N ASP A 124 -4.18 8.24 -8.67
CA ASP A 124 -4.82 9.38 -9.33
C ASP A 124 -6.34 9.20 -9.42
N ASP A 125 -6.80 7.99 -9.75
CA ASP A 125 -8.24 7.66 -9.79
C ASP A 125 -8.89 7.78 -8.41
N GLY A 126 -8.24 7.29 -7.36
CA GLY A 126 -8.73 7.45 -6.00
C GLY A 126 -8.96 8.92 -5.63
N LYS A 127 -8.02 9.78 -5.97
CA LYS A 127 -8.11 11.21 -5.77
C LYS A 127 -9.22 11.85 -6.62
N GLN A 128 -9.35 11.47 -7.91
CA GLN A 128 -10.39 11.97 -8.79
C GLN A 128 -11.79 11.58 -8.33
N GLN A 129 -11.94 10.40 -7.74
CA GLN A 129 -13.18 9.91 -7.13
C GLN A 129 -13.52 10.62 -5.81
N GLY A 130 -12.62 11.46 -5.29
CA GLY A 130 -12.84 12.24 -4.09
C GLY A 130 -12.46 11.54 -2.79
N PHE A 131 -11.76 10.41 -2.85
CA PHE A 131 -11.24 9.75 -1.65
C PHE A 131 -10.11 10.57 -1.03
N PRO A 132 -10.06 10.69 0.32
CA PRO A 132 -9.00 11.43 0.99
C PRO A 132 -7.63 10.78 0.80
N LEU A 133 -7.58 9.44 0.77
CA LEU A 133 -6.39 8.63 0.51
C LEU A 133 -6.79 7.30 -0.14
N THR A 134 -5.83 6.67 -0.83
CA THR A 134 -5.91 5.27 -1.26
C THR A 134 -4.88 4.45 -0.47
N ARG A 135 -5.34 3.46 0.33
CA ARG A 135 -4.46 2.48 0.97
C ARG A 135 -4.21 1.32 0.03
N LEU A 136 -2.99 1.19 -0.44
CA LEU A 136 -2.59 0.12 -1.32
C LEU A 136 -1.89 -0.98 -0.51
N VAL A 137 -2.38 -2.22 -0.65
CA VAL A 137 -1.76 -3.42 -0.07
C VAL A 137 -1.55 -4.43 -1.19
N ALA A 138 -0.30 -4.83 -1.41
CA ALA A 138 0.06 -5.73 -2.49
C ALA A 138 0.84 -6.94 -1.97
N HIS A 139 0.29 -8.12 -2.18
CA HIS A 139 0.95 -9.38 -1.90
C HIS A 139 1.92 -9.72 -3.04
N MET A 140 3.15 -10.09 -2.69
CA MET A 140 4.23 -10.26 -3.64
C MET A 140 4.88 -11.66 -3.57
N GLU A 141 4.16 -12.68 -3.08
CA GLU A 141 4.68 -14.04 -2.99
C GLU A 141 5.06 -14.62 -4.35
N TRP A 142 4.45 -14.14 -5.44
CA TRP A 142 4.82 -14.49 -6.81
C TRP A 142 6.31 -14.18 -7.10
N ALA A 143 6.90 -13.21 -6.44
CA ALA A 143 8.30 -12.84 -6.62
C ALA A 143 9.28 -13.86 -6.03
N LEU A 144 8.79 -14.86 -5.29
CA LEU A 144 9.55 -16.01 -4.82
C LEU A 144 9.57 -17.15 -5.84
N GLU A 145 8.82 -17.02 -6.93
CA GLU A 145 8.75 -17.97 -8.02
C GLU A 145 9.56 -17.46 -9.23
N ASP A 146 9.96 -18.35 -10.13
CA ASP A 146 10.78 -18.03 -11.30
C ASP A 146 9.89 -17.54 -12.46
N PHE A 147 9.30 -16.36 -12.32
CA PHE A 147 8.57 -15.68 -13.38
C PHE A 147 9.49 -14.80 -14.22
N PRO A 148 9.27 -14.72 -15.55
CA PRO A 148 10.01 -13.78 -16.39
C PRO A 148 9.86 -12.33 -15.90
N GLY A 149 10.99 -11.61 -15.81
CA GLY A 149 11.05 -10.21 -15.36
C GLY A 149 11.18 -10.05 -13.84
N VAL A 150 11.15 -11.13 -13.04
CA VAL A 150 11.27 -11.02 -11.57
C VAL A 150 12.59 -10.36 -11.13
N ASP A 151 13.64 -10.47 -11.91
CA ASP A 151 14.94 -9.84 -11.67
C ASP A 151 14.85 -8.31 -11.61
N ASP A 152 13.85 -7.71 -12.26
CA ASP A 152 13.63 -6.26 -12.27
C ASP A 152 12.92 -5.75 -11.01
N LEU A 153 12.53 -6.64 -10.09
CA LEU A 153 11.75 -6.28 -8.90
C LEU A 153 12.46 -5.23 -8.02
N VAL A 154 13.76 -5.40 -7.77
CA VAL A 154 14.52 -4.47 -6.92
C VAL A 154 14.61 -3.08 -7.56
N GLU A 155 14.74 -3.02 -8.88
CA GLU A 155 14.71 -1.75 -9.62
C GLU A 155 13.31 -1.12 -9.52
N TYR A 156 12.25 -1.89 -9.70
CA TYR A 156 10.88 -1.45 -9.55
C TYR A 156 10.61 -0.83 -8.16
N GLU A 157 10.97 -1.53 -7.09
CA GLU A 157 10.83 -1.03 -5.71
C GLU A 157 11.61 0.27 -5.48
N THR A 158 12.79 0.37 -6.08
CA THR A 158 13.60 1.60 -6.05
C THR A 158 12.89 2.74 -6.78
N ARG A 159 12.36 2.48 -7.96
CA ARG A 159 11.63 3.47 -8.77
C ARG A 159 10.35 3.95 -8.09
N LEU A 160 9.63 3.08 -7.38
CA LEU A 160 8.49 3.46 -6.56
C LEU A 160 8.84 4.55 -5.55
N ASN A 161 10.01 4.48 -4.92
CA ASN A 161 10.47 5.49 -3.96
C ASN A 161 10.69 6.89 -4.57
N TYR A 162 10.80 7.01 -5.90
CA TYR A 162 10.85 8.29 -6.61
C TYR A 162 9.47 8.80 -7.04
N ILE A 163 8.51 7.91 -7.23
CA ILE A 163 7.16 8.23 -7.67
C ILE A 163 6.26 8.58 -6.48
N LEU A 164 6.25 7.73 -5.45
CA LEU A 164 5.35 7.81 -4.31
C LEU A 164 5.46 9.09 -3.46
N PRO A 165 6.60 9.80 -3.36
CA PRO A 165 6.65 11.08 -2.65
C PRO A 165 5.73 12.18 -3.22
N ARG A 166 5.20 12.00 -4.44
CA ARG A 166 4.20 12.90 -5.03
C ARG A 166 2.80 12.67 -4.46
N TYR A 167 2.60 11.54 -3.80
CA TYR A 167 1.36 11.09 -3.21
C TYR A 167 1.49 11.03 -1.69
N LYS A 168 0.37 11.21 -0.99
CA LYS A 168 0.30 11.00 0.46
C LYS A 168 -0.18 9.60 0.83
N ASP A 169 -0.46 8.79 -0.17
CA ASP A 169 -1.08 7.49 -0.08
C ASP A 169 -0.09 6.45 0.45
N PRO A 170 -0.49 5.59 1.41
CA PRO A 170 0.37 4.54 1.90
C PRO A 170 0.33 3.32 0.96
N VAL A 171 1.52 2.79 0.67
CA VAL A 171 1.73 1.59 -0.16
C VAL A 171 2.52 0.57 0.67
N ILE A 172 1.94 -0.61 0.91
CA ILE A 172 2.51 -1.69 1.70
C ILE A 172 2.70 -2.92 0.80
#